data_12f1bd4853e04fe69c7063a98d3f2736
#
_entry.id   12f1bd4853e04fe69c7063a98d3f2736
#
_cell.length_a   1.000
_cell.length_b   1.000
_cell.length_c   1.000
_cell.angle_alpha   90.00
_cell.angle_beta   90.00
_cell.angle_gamma   90.00
#
_symmetry.space_group_name_H-M   'P 1'
#
loop_
_entity.id
_entity.type
_entity.pdbx_description
1 polymer ?
#
loop_
_entity_poly.entity_id
_entity_poly.type
_entity_poly.pdbx_seq_one_letter_code
_entity_poly.pdbx_strand_id
1 'polypeptide(L)'
;MANMIILFLSFTVINLAALQGSQAVEYTVANNAATTPGGIRFTNEIGLEYSKQTLISATEFIWRLFQQNTVEDRRNTPKLSLSIEPNMDGVAVSSNDHIRVSANYINGFQGDVRREITGVLYHETVHSFQWNGAGQAPVGLVEGIADFVVLKAGYVPNYWAKPGEGTKWDEGYSVTAWFLDYCHGLRNGFVAELNKKMRNGYSDNFFFELLGKTVDQLWSDYKAKYNTN
;
A
#
# COMPACT_ATOMS: atom_id res chain seq x y z
N MET A 1 -46.27 28.33 54.90
CA MET A 1 -44.99 27.59 54.56
C MET A 1 -45.26 26.82 53.28
N ALA A 2 -44.76 27.31 52.14
CA ALA A 2 -44.98 26.72 50.85
C ALA A 2 -43.69 25.89 50.49
N ASN A 3 -43.87 24.60 50.34
CA ASN A 3 -42.79 23.71 49.89
C ASN A 3 -42.61 23.82 48.37
N MET A 4 -41.51 24.37 47.94
CA MET A 4 -41.12 24.46 46.54
C MET A 4 -40.34 23.15 46.16
N ILE A 5 -41.00 22.28 45.36
CA ILE A 5 -40.39 21.09 44.82
C ILE A 5 -39.62 21.50 43.56
N ILE A 6 -38.27 21.43 43.60
CA ILE A 6 -37.42 21.66 42.46
C ILE A 6 -37.29 20.33 41.70
N LEU A 7 -37.89 20.27 40.51
CA LEU A 7 -37.73 19.16 39.57
C LEU A 7 -36.40 19.34 38.82
N PHE A 8 -35.43 18.47 39.07
CA PHE A 8 -34.24 18.35 38.23
C PHE A 8 -34.58 17.54 36.99
N LEU A 9 -34.70 18.19 35.82
CA LEU A 9 -34.69 17.50 34.53
C LEU A 9 -33.22 17.19 34.15
N SER A 10 -32.81 15.93 34.29
CA SER A 10 -31.57 15.46 33.73
C SER A 10 -31.74 15.24 32.21
N PHE A 11 -31.14 16.11 31.40
CA PHE A 11 -31.00 15.91 29.98
C PHE A 11 -29.88 14.87 29.75
N THR A 12 -30.26 13.63 29.45
CA THR A 12 -29.33 12.63 28.92
C THR A 12 -29.10 12.93 27.43
N VAL A 13 -27.97 13.55 27.11
CA VAL A 13 -27.52 13.69 25.71
C VAL A 13 -27.06 12.31 25.26
N ILE A 14 -27.91 11.60 24.52
CA ILE A 14 -27.52 10.39 23.82
C ILE A 14 -26.72 10.86 22.60
N ASN A 15 -25.39 10.79 22.70
CA ASN A 15 -24.52 10.87 21.53
C ASN A 15 -24.78 9.62 20.67
N LEU A 16 -25.67 9.73 19.69
CA LEU A 16 -25.70 8.82 18.56
C LEU A 16 -24.44 9.12 17.75
N ALA A 17 -23.31 8.49 18.10
CA ALA A 17 -22.23 8.32 17.16
C ALA A 17 -22.84 7.52 16.00
N ALA A 18 -23.06 8.20 14.87
CA ALA A 18 -23.41 7.54 13.63
C ALA A 18 -22.32 6.48 13.39
N LEU A 19 -22.67 5.21 13.51
CA LEU A 19 -21.92 4.11 12.95
C LEU A 19 -21.92 4.34 11.44
N GLN A 20 -21.00 5.20 10.96
CA GLN A 20 -20.65 5.19 9.55
C GLN A 20 -20.20 3.76 9.28
N GLY A 21 -20.94 3.04 8.44
CA GLY A 21 -20.68 1.66 8.11
C GLY A 21 -19.25 1.56 7.61
N SER A 22 -18.33 1.18 8.49
CA SER A 22 -16.98 0.81 8.07
C SER A 22 -17.17 -0.45 7.25
N GLN A 23 -16.85 -0.38 5.96
CA GLN A 23 -16.75 -1.57 5.15
C GLN A 23 -15.58 -2.38 5.71
N ALA A 24 -15.89 -3.31 6.59
CA ALA A 24 -14.89 -4.18 7.21
C ALA A 24 -14.37 -5.13 6.13
N VAL A 25 -13.07 -5.08 5.87
CA VAL A 25 -12.42 -6.06 4.99
C VAL A 25 -12.27 -7.38 5.75
N GLU A 26 -12.70 -8.48 5.14
CA GLU A 26 -12.41 -9.82 5.65
C GLU A 26 -10.98 -10.21 5.26
N TYR A 27 -10.16 -10.63 6.22
CA TYR A 27 -8.79 -11.08 5.96
C TYR A 27 -8.65 -12.59 6.21
N THR A 28 -8.16 -13.30 5.20
CA THR A 28 -7.90 -14.75 5.29
C THR A 28 -6.46 -15.06 4.87
N VAL A 29 -5.81 -15.99 5.58
CA VAL A 29 -4.44 -16.44 5.27
C VAL A 29 -4.40 -17.95 5.28
N ALA A 30 -3.77 -18.55 4.27
CA ALA A 30 -3.57 -19.99 4.14
C ALA A 30 -2.11 -20.34 3.79
N ASN A 31 -1.62 -21.46 4.30
CA ASN A 31 -0.33 -22.03 3.90
C ASN A 31 -0.58 -23.29 3.08
N ASN A 32 -0.65 -23.16 1.76
CA ASN A 32 -0.85 -24.27 0.82
C ASN A 32 0.43 -25.09 0.61
N ALA A 33 1.56 -24.59 1.14
CA ALA A 33 2.89 -25.20 1.04
C ALA A 33 3.37 -25.83 2.35
N ALA A 34 2.47 -26.15 3.30
CA ALA A 34 2.81 -26.50 4.68
C ALA A 34 3.82 -27.64 4.86
N THR A 35 3.92 -28.54 3.88
CA THR A 35 4.85 -29.69 3.89
C THR A 35 6.16 -29.41 3.16
N THR A 36 6.29 -28.27 2.48
CA THR A 36 7.53 -27.88 1.77
C THR A 36 8.51 -27.17 2.71
N PRO A 37 9.82 -27.13 2.41
CA PRO A 37 10.78 -26.37 3.22
C PRO A 37 10.37 -24.91 3.45
N GLY A 38 9.90 -24.22 2.39
CA GLY A 38 9.46 -22.83 2.48
C GLY A 38 8.17 -22.63 3.29
N GLY A 39 7.22 -23.55 3.17
CA GLY A 39 5.99 -23.54 3.97
C GLY A 39 6.24 -23.85 5.44
N ILE A 40 7.20 -24.71 5.76
CA ILE A 40 7.66 -24.98 7.13
C ILE A 40 8.35 -23.71 7.68
N ARG A 41 9.24 -23.11 6.89
CA ARG A 41 9.92 -21.86 7.28
C ARG A 41 8.94 -20.72 7.51
N PHE A 42 7.93 -20.58 6.64
CA PHE A 42 6.85 -19.62 6.82
C PHE A 42 6.15 -19.84 8.16
N THR A 43 5.77 -21.08 8.48
CA THR A 43 5.07 -21.40 9.73
C THR A 43 5.90 -21.04 10.96
N ASN A 44 7.22 -21.30 10.93
CA ASN A 44 8.10 -21.12 12.06
C ASN A 44 8.57 -19.67 12.27
N GLU A 45 8.82 -18.94 11.18
CA GLU A 45 9.44 -17.62 11.26
C GLU A 45 8.45 -16.46 11.02
N ILE A 46 7.31 -16.70 10.37
CA ILE A 46 6.31 -15.69 10.02
C ILE A 46 4.97 -16.03 10.66
N GLY A 47 4.28 -17.05 10.15
CA GLY A 47 3.02 -17.58 10.64
C GLY A 47 1.76 -16.87 10.12
N LEU A 48 0.64 -17.57 10.21
CA LEU A 48 -0.66 -17.13 9.65
C LEU A 48 -1.18 -15.87 10.34
N GLU A 49 -1.14 -15.84 11.68
CA GLU A 49 -1.69 -14.72 12.44
C GLU A 49 -0.87 -13.44 12.23
N TYR A 50 0.46 -13.52 12.26
CA TYR A 50 1.32 -12.38 11.95
C TYR A 50 1.03 -11.83 10.55
N SER A 51 0.91 -12.70 9.55
CA SER A 51 0.59 -12.30 8.18
C SER A 51 -0.77 -11.61 8.09
N LYS A 52 -1.79 -12.13 8.79
CA LYS A 52 -3.11 -11.50 8.86
C LYS A 52 -3.05 -10.11 9.48
N GLN A 53 -2.34 -9.94 10.59
CA GLN A 53 -2.15 -8.64 11.22
C GLN A 53 -1.36 -7.67 10.34
N THR A 54 -0.40 -8.19 9.56
CA THR A 54 0.34 -7.40 8.56
C THR A 54 -0.58 -6.88 7.46
N LEU A 55 -1.48 -7.70 6.92
CA LEU A 55 -2.47 -7.26 5.92
C LEU A 55 -3.39 -6.15 6.46
N ILE A 56 -3.87 -6.30 7.70
CA ILE A 56 -4.70 -5.28 8.38
C ILE A 56 -3.90 -3.98 8.51
N SER A 57 -2.69 -4.05 9.05
CA SER A 57 -1.83 -2.89 9.26
C SER A 57 -1.45 -2.20 7.95
N ALA A 58 -1.15 -2.98 6.89
CA ALA A 58 -0.87 -2.46 5.56
C ALA A 58 -2.09 -1.74 4.98
N THR A 59 -3.28 -2.33 5.08
CA THR A 59 -4.54 -1.71 4.60
C THR A 59 -4.78 -0.36 5.28
N GLU A 60 -4.69 -0.31 6.60
CA GLU A 60 -4.87 0.94 7.35
C GLU A 60 -3.80 1.98 7.00
N PHE A 61 -2.55 1.54 6.81
CA PHE A 61 -1.45 2.42 6.40
C PHE A 61 -1.71 3.01 5.01
N ILE A 62 -2.13 2.18 4.04
CA ILE A 62 -2.45 2.58 2.67
C ILE A 62 -3.59 3.59 2.65
N TRP A 63 -4.69 3.34 3.37
CA TRP A 63 -5.81 4.26 3.43
C TRP A 63 -5.40 5.63 3.99
N ARG A 64 -4.57 5.67 5.04
CA ARG A 64 -4.03 6.93 5.57
C ARG A 64 -3.11 7.63 4.56
N LEU A 65 -2.18 6.89 3.94
CA LEU A 65 -1.21 7.46 3.01
C LEU A 65 -1.88 8.00 1.75
N PHE A 66 -2.90 7.30 1.23
CA PHE A 66 -3.69 7.71 0.08
C PHE A 66 -4.85 8.67 0.44
N GLN A 67 -4.99 9.06 1.71
CA GLN A 67 -6.06 9.92 2.20
C GLN A 67 -7.47 9.40 1.84
N GLN A 68 -7.63 8.09 1.81
CA GLN A 68 -8.90 7.40 1.55
C GLN A 68 -9.73 7.34 2.86
N ASN A 69 -10.25 8.50 3.27
CA ASN A 69 -10.83 8.70 4.59
C ASN A 69 -12.28 8.19 4.69
N THR A 70 -12.98 8.06 3.56
CA THR A 70 -14.36 7.58 3.50
C THR A 70 -14.46 6.27 2.70
N VAL A 71 -15.59 5.58 2.80
CA VAL A 71 -15.84 4.36 2.03
C VAL A 71 -15.87 4.66 0.53
N GLU A 72 -16.36 5.83 0.15
CA GLU A 72 -16.45 6.26 -1.25
C GLU A 72 -15.08 6.55 -1.87
N ASP A 73 -14.07 6.89 -1.06
CA ASP A 73 -12.69 7.09 -1.52
C ASP A 73 -11.98 5.77 -1.83
N ARG A 74 -12.46 4.66 -1.26
CA ARG A 74 -11.80 3.35 -1.31
C ARG A 74 -12.29 2.51 -2.48
N ARG A 75 -11.43 1.61 -2.96
CA ARG A 75 -11.90 0.50 -3.78
C ARG A 75 -12.75 -0.43 -2.92
N ASN A 76 -13.79 -0.97 -3.53
CA ASN A 76 -14.63 -1.98 -2.88
C ASN A 76 -13.88 -3.31 -2.82
N THR A 77 -13.23 -3.58 -1.69
CA THR A 77 -12.48 -4.82 -1.41
C THR A 77 -13.08 -5.46 -0.17
N PRO A 78 -14.16 -6.23 -0.30
CA PRO A 78 -14.84 -6.83 0.85
C PRO A 78 -14.00 -7.92 1.52
N LYS A 79 -13.05 -8.51 0.77
CA LYS A 79 -12.15 -9.56 1.26
C LYS A 79 -10.78 -9.41 0.62
N LEU A 80 -9.73 -9.56 1.45
CA LEU A 80 -8.34 -9.70 1.01
C LEU A 80 -7.80 -11.03 1.53
N SER A 81 -7.31 -11.87 0.63
CA SER A 81 -6.80 -13.20 0.95
C SER A 81 -5.31 -13.31 0.64
N LEU A 82 -4.61 -14.12 1.42
CA LEU A 82 -3.21 -14.47 1.23
C LEU A 82 -3.05 -15.98 1.22
N SER A 83 -2.28 -16.51 0.28
CA SER A 83 -1.83 -17.89 0.29
C SER A 83 -0.33 -18.03 0.02
N ILE A 84 0.29 -18.99 0.71
CA ILE A 84 1.68 -19.38 0.45
C ILE A 84 1.65 -20.57 -0.49
N GLU A 85 2.25 -20.42 -1.66
CA GLU A 85 2.13 -21.40 -2.75
C GLU A 85 3.42 -22.21 -2.95
N PRO A 86 3.33 -23.54 -3.10
CA PRO A 86 4.50 -24.42 -3.19
C PRO A 86 5.23 -24.32 -4.53
N ASN A 87 4.50 -24.06 -5.63
CA ASN A 87 5.01 -24.12 -7.00
C ASN A 87 4.71 -22.78 -7.71
N MET A 88 5.32 -21.71 -7.22
CA MET A 88 5.17 -20.39 -7.79
C MET A 88 6.55 -19.80 -8.10
N ASP A 89 6.70 -19.30 -9.33
CA ASP A 89 7.86 -18.51 -9.75
C ASP A 89 7.76 -17.07 -9.24
N GLY A 90 8.90 -16.42 -9.08
CA GLY A 90 8.97 -15.04 -8.57
C GLY A 90 8.79 -14.95 -7.05
N VAL A 91 8.41 -13.79 -6.58
CA VAL A 91 8.28 -13.47 -5.15
C VAL A 91 6.83 -13.57 -4.68
N ALA A 92 5.99 -12.73 -5.25
CA ALA A 92 4.56 -12.64 -4.94
C ALA A 92 3.79 -12.07 -6.14
N VAL A 93 2.48 -12.16 -6.09
CA VAL A 93 1.57 -11.54 -7.05
C VAL A 93 0.20 -11.31 -6.41
N SER A 94 -0.41 -10.16 -6.69
CA SER A 94 -1.76 -9.82 -6.30
C SER A 94 -2.70 -9.83 -7.51
N SER A 95 -3.82 -10.54 -7.42
CA SER A 95 -4.85 -10.57 -8.46
C SER A 95 -6.22 -10.84 -7.83
N ASN A 96 -7.24 -10.04 -8.19
CA ASN A 96 -8.60 -10.18 -7.66
C ASN A 96 -8.63 -10.23 -6.12
N ASP A 97 -7.90 -9.32 -5.47
CA ASP A 97 -7.78 -9.23 -4.02
C ASP A 97 -7.29 -10.53 -3.33
N HIS A 98 -6.51 -11.31 -4.09
CA HIS A 98 -5.81 -12.50 -3.61
C HIS A 98 -4.31 -12.35 -3.83
N ILE A 99 -3.57 -12.30 -2.75
CA ILE A 99 -2.10 -12.27 -2.73
C ILE A 99 -1.59 -13.72 -2.66
N ARG A 100 -0.67 -14.07 -3.54
CA ARG A 100 0.04 -15.36 -3.54
C ARG A 100 1.53 -15.09 -3.34
N VAL A 101 2.14 -15.77 -2.40
CA VAL A 101 3.57 -15.65 -2.08
C VAL A 101 4.26 -16.99 -2.30
N SER A 102 5.40 -16.96 -2.97
CA SER A 102 6.20 -18.16 -3.28
C SER A 102 6.85 -18.75 -2.03
N ALA A 103 6.54 -20.01 -1.73
CA ALA A 103 7.25 -20.77 -0.69
C ALA A 103 8.73 -20.97 -1.06
N ASN A 104 9.05 -21.09 -2.35
CA ASN A 104 10.43 -21.20 -2.81
C ASN A 104 11.22 -19.92 -2.52
N TYR A 105 10.63 -18.74 -2.73
CA TYR A 105 11.25 -17.48 -2.36
C TYR A 105 11.51 -17.41 -0.85
N ILE A 106 10.49 -17.72 -0.02
CA ILE A 106 10.64 -17.75 1.44
C ILE A 106 11.78 -18.68 1.86
N ASN A 107 11.88 -19.87 1.25
CA ASN A 107 12.95 -20.84 1.54
C ASN A 107 14.33 -20.31 1.19
N GLY A 108 14.46 -19.68 0.02
CA GLY A 108 15.75 -19.22 -0.52
C GLY A 108 16.24 -17.90 0.06
N PHE A 109 15.37 -17.08 0.65
CA PHE A 109 15.73 -15.75 1.15
C PHE A 109 16.74 -15.82 2.29
N GLN A 110 17.83 -15.03 2.15
CA GLN A 110 18.87 -14.93 3.17
C GLN A 110 18.67 -13.66 3.98
N GLY A 111 18.60 -13.79 5.31
CA GLY A 111 18.38 -12.67 6.24
C GLY A 111 17.03 -12.74 6.97
N ASP A 112 16.55 -11.60 7.41
CA ASP A 112 15.28 -11.48 8.14
C ASP A 112 14.09 -11.67 7.20
N VAL A 113 13.67 -12.92 7.03
CA VAL A 113 12.57 -13.29 6.14
C VAL A 113 11.23 -12.72 6.60
N ARG A 114 11.04 -12.53 7.91
CA ARG A 114 9.81 -11.91 8.42
C ARG A 114 9.71 -10.45 7.97
N ARG A 115 10.81 -9.68 8.11
CA ARG A 115 10.87 -8.30 7.65
C ARG A 115 10.68 -8.21 6.13
N GLU A 116 11.34 -9.08 5.38
CA GLU A 116 11.22 -9.16 3.91
C GLU A 116 9.77 -9.38 3.49
N ILE A 117 9.13 -10.44 4.01
CA ILE A 117 7.74 -10.77 3.67
C ILE A 117 6.78 -9.66 4.16
N THR A 118 7.09 -8.97 5.25
CA THR A 118 6.29 -7.80 5.65
C THR A 118 6.30 -6.73 4.55
N GLY A 119 7.47 -6.39 4.00
CA GLY A 119 7.58 -5.45 2.88
C GLY A 119 6.82 -5.92 1.64
N VAL A 120 6.97 -7.20 1.27
CA VAL A 120 6.23 -7.82 0.17
C VAL A 120 4.71 -7.72 0.39
N LEU A 121 4.21 -8.01 1.59
CA LEU A 121 2.78 -7.91 1.89
C LEU A 121 2.27 -6.46 1.84
N TYR A 122 3.08 -5.48 2.24
CA TYR A 122 2.73 -4.07 2.04
C TYR A 122 2.60 -3.73 0.57
N HIS A 123 3.57 -4.14 -0.28
CA HIS A 123 3.54 -3.95 -1.72
C HIS A 123 2.27 -4.56 -2.35
N GLU A 124 2.06 -5.85 -2.13
CA GLU A 124 0.94 -6.58 -2.74
C GLU A 124 -0.44 -6.08 -2.27
N THR A 125 -0.55 -5.65 -1.01
CA THR A 125 -1.78 -5.09 -0.47
C THR A 125 -2.16 -3.79 -1.18
N VAL A 126 -1.18 -2.99 -1.66
CA VAL A 126 -1.44 -1.75 -2.41
C VAL A 126 -2.29 -2.02 -3.64
N HIS A 127 -2.03 -3.11 -4.37
CA HIS A 127 -2.76 -3.44 -5.60
C HIS A 127 -4.26 -3.65 -5.39
N SER A 128 -4.68 -4.00 -4.17
CA SER A 128 -6.11 -4.10 -3.81
C SER A 128 -6.77 -2.74 -3.52
N PHE A 129 -5.98 -1.68 -3.24
CA PHE A 129 -6.52 -0.39 -2.80
C PHE A 129 -6.13 0.80 -3.66
N GLN A 130 -5.09 0.69 -4.51
CA GLN A 130 -4.72 1.74 -5.45
C GLN A 130 -5.63 1.76 -6.68
N TRP A 131 -5.74 2.91 -7.31
CA TRP A 131 -6.32 3.05 -8.64
C TRP A 131 -5.23 2.89 -9.71
N ASN A 132 -5.58 2.30 -10.85
CA ASN A 132 -4.64 2.03 -11.93
C ASN A 132 -5.01 2.73 -13.24
N GLY A 133 -5.79 3.82 -13.15
CA GLY A 133 -6.23 4.56 -14.31
C GLY A 133 -7.18 3.79 -15.21
N ALA A 134 -8.05 2.92 -14.66
CA ALA A 134 -8.88 2.00 -15.42
C ALA A 134 -8.05 1.14 -16.40
N GLY A 135 -6.85 0.72 -16.00
CA GLY A 135 -5.91 -0.06 -16.80
C GLY A 135 -5.06 0.76 -17.78
N GLN A 136 -5.12 2.09 -17.75
CA GLN A 136 -4.39 2.98 -18.67
C GLN A 136 -3.06 3.48 -18.09
N ALA A 137 -2.88 3.41 -16.78
CA ALA A 137 -1.63 3.84 -16.15
C ALA A 137 -0.47 2.92 -16.56
N PRO A 138 0.74 3.47 -16.77
CA PRO A 138 1.93 2.65 -16.99
C PRO A 138 2.11 1.63 -15.86
N VAL A 139 2.42 0.39 -16.22
CA VAL A 139 2.65 -0.69 -15.23
C VAL A 139 3.73 -0.26 -14.24
N GLY A 140 4.80 0.36 -14.71
CA GLY A 140 5.87 0.84 -13.84
C GLY A 140 5.42 1.92 -12.84
N LEU A 141 4.43 2.76 -13.17
CA LEU A 141 3.85 3.68 -12.20
C LEU A 141 3.03 2.93 -11.14
N VAL A 142 2.25 1.93 -11.54
CA VAL A 142 1.43 1.11 -10.63
C VAL A 142 2.33 0.38 -9.62
N GLU A 143 3.40 -0.27 -10.10
CA GLU A 143 4.42 -0.93 -9.27
C GLU A 143 5.20 0.07 -8.40
N GLY A 144 5.54 1.22 -8.96
CA GLY A 144 6.25 2.27 -8.23
C GLY A 144 5.42 2.89 -7.11
N ILE A 145 4.10 2.99 -7.25
CA ILE A 145 3.20 3.42 -6.17
C ILE A 145 3.19 2.36 -5.05
N ALA A 146 3.21 1.07 -5.39
CA ALA A 146 3.27 0.00 -4.41
C ALA A 146 4.59 0.06 -3.61
N ASP A 147 5.72 0.20 -4.29
CA ASP A 147 7.01 0.38 -3.63
C ASP A 147 7.14 1.72 -2.87
N PHE A 148 6.50 2.79 -3.33
CA PHE A 148 6.42 4.03 -2.55
C PHE A 148 5.75 3.79 -1.18
N VAL A 149 4.73 2.96 -1.10
CA VAL A 149 4.12 2.56 0.18
C VAL A 149 5.11 1.80 1.04
N VAL A 150 5.86 0.85 0.48
CA VAL A 150 6.93 0.11 1.18
C VAL A 150 7.99 1.07 1.74
N LEU A 151 8.41 2.05 0.92
CA LEU A 151 9.35 3.10 1.31
C LEU A 151 8.83 3.90 2.51
N LYS A 152 7.58 4.38 2.45
CA LYS A 152 6.97 5.18 3.51
C LYS A 152 6.69 4.37 4.78
N ALA A 153 6.49 3.07 4.66
CA ALA A 153 6.34 2.15 5.79
C ALA A 153 7.68 1.72 6.42
N GLY A 154 8.82 2.06 5.81
CA GLY A 154 10.15 1.77 6.34
C GLY A 154 10.63 0.34 6.13
N TYR A 155 10.09 -0.37 5.12
CA TYR A 155 10.46 -1.75 4.79
C TYR A 155 11.40 -1.88 3.60
N VAL A 156 12.11 -0.80 3.24
CA VAL A 156 13.07 -0.79 2.11
C VAL A 156 14.12 -1.89 2.28
N PRO A 157 14.25 -2.82 1.33
CA PRO A 157 15.30 -3.83 1.35
C PRO A 157 16.62 -3.29 0.77
N ASN A 158 17.72 -3.94 1.13
CA ASN A 158 19.06 -3.47 0.77
C ASN A 158 19.39 -3.56 -0.74
N TYR A 159 18.63 -4.35 -1.50
CA TYR A 159 18.84 -4.58 -2.92
C TYR A 159 18.11 -3.59 -3.84
N TRP A 160 17.36 -2.62 -3.26
CA TRP A 160 16.71 -1.59 -4.06
C TRP A 160 17.70 -0.69 -4.78
N ALA A 161 17.27 -0.14 -5.92
CA ALA A 161 17.96 0.96 -6.57
C ALA A 161 18.13 2.13 -5.60
N LYS A 162 19.20 2.91 -5.78
CA LYS A 162 19.40 4.12 -4.99
C LYS A 162 18.64 5.30 -5.59
N PRO A 163 18.34 6.36 -4.80
CA PRO A 163 17.79 7.59 -5.33
C PRO A 163 18.66 8.14 -6.49
N GLY A 164 18.02 8.50 -7.59
CA GLY A 164 18.69 8.98 -8.80
C GLY A 164 19.08 7.91 -9.82
N GLU A 165 19.03 6.63 -9.48
CA GLU A 165 19.22 5.53 -10.42
C GLU A 165 18.01 5.35 -11.36
N GLY A 166 18.18 4.51 -12.38
CA GLY A 166 17.17 4.24 -13.41
C GLY A 166 17.27 5.12 -14.65
N THR A 167 16.59 4.73 -15.70
CA THR A 167 16.66 5.34 -17.05
C THR A 167 15.41 6.12 -17.42
N LYS A 168 14.25 5.79 -16.83
CA LYS A 168 12.98 6.46 -17.05
C LYS A 168 12.14 6.52 -15.78
N TRP A 169 11.26 7.50 -15.69
CA TRP A 169 10.47 7.76 -14.49
C TRP A 169 9.48 6.64 -14.14
N ASP A 170 9.00 5.91 -15.13
CA ASP A 170 8.06 4.78 -15.03
C ASP A 170 8.74 3.41 -15.21
N GLU A 171 10.01 3.28 -14.83
CA GLU A 171 10.75 2.02 -14.91
C GLU A 171 10.14 0.96 -13.98
N GLY A 172 9.49 1.40 -12.93
CA GLY A 172 8.80 0.58 -11.95
C GLY A 172 9.56 0.43 -10.64
N TYR A 173 8.90 -0.25 -9.71
CA TYR A 173 9.44 -0.63 -8.41
C TYR A 173 10.20 0.49 -7.70
N SER A 174 11.36 0.19 -7.14
CA SER A 174 12.18 1.12 -6.36
C SER A 174 12.61 2.38 -7.14
N VAL A 175 12.88 2.28 -8.44
CA VAL A 175 13.24 3.45 -9.28
C VAL A 175 12.12 4.47 -9.30
N THR A 176 10.92 4.01 -9.64
CA THR A 176 9.73 4.89 -9.66
C THR A 176 9.32 5.33 -8.26
N ALA A 177 9.48 4.47 -7.24
CA ALA A 177 9.17 4.81 -5.86
C ALA A 177 10.01 5.99 -5.35
N TRP A 178 11.32 6.03 -5.62
CA TRP A 178 12.18 7.14 -5.26
C TRP A 178 11.83 8.43 -6.02
N PHE A 179 11.45 8.32 -7.28
CA PHE A 179 10.95 9.47 -8.05
C PHE A 179 9.64 10.01 -7.47
N LEU A 180 8.71 9.13 -7.11
CA LEU A 180 7.46 9.51 -6.46
C LEU A 180 7.70 10.14 -5.08
N ASP A 181 8.70 9.69 -4.35
CA ASP A 181 9.11 10.29 -3.07
C ASP A 181 9.67 11.70 -3.27
N TYR A 182 10.47 11.91 -4.31
CA TYR A 182 10.89 13.25 -4.71
C TYR A 182 9.70 14.17 -5.02
N CYS A 183 8.75 13.72 -5.83
CA CYS A 183 7.54 14.47 -6.15
C CYS A 183 6.69 14.75 -4.89
N HIS A 184 6.59 13.77 -4.00
CA HIS A 184 5.90 13.93 -2.71
C HIS A 184 6.58 14.94 -1.79
N GLY A 185 7.91 15.05 -1.86
CA GLY A 185 8.69 16.08 -1.16
C GLY A 185 8.46 17.50 -1.69
N LEU A 186 8.12 17.66 -2.99
CA LEU A 186 7.74 18.95 -3.57
C LEU A 186 6.34 19.38 -3.11
N ARG A 187 5.43 18.44 -2.94
CA ARG A 187 4.07 18.67 -2.46
C ARG A 187 3.59 17.49 -1.61
N ASN A 188 3.43 17.74 -0.32
CA ASN A 188 2.86 16.73 0.57
C ASN A 188 1.46 16.29 0.09
N GLY A 189 1.19 14.98 0.12
CA GLY A 189 -0.06 14.41 -0.40
C GLY A 189 -0.07 14.17 -1.92
N PHE A 190 1.01 14.48 -2.66
CA PHE A 190 1.07 14.30 -4.11
C PHE A 190 0.63 12.89 -4.56
N VAL A 191 1.18 11.82 -3.97
CA VAL A 191 0.84 10.45 -4.37
C VAL A 191 -0.62 10.10 -4.06
N ALA A 192 -1.19 10.64 -2.97
CA ALA A 192 -2.60 10.46 -2.65
C ALA A 192 -3.51 11.10 -3.73
N GLU A 193 -3.19 12.32 -4.13
CA GLU A 193 -3.94 13.04 -5.17
C GLU A 193 -3.75 12.41 -6.55
N LEU A 194 -2.54 11.96 -6.88
CA LEU A 194 -2.28 11.22 -8.11
C LEU A 194 -3.11 9.94 -8.16
N ASN A 195 -3.07 9.13 -7.10
CA ASN A 195 -3.88 7.93 -6.98
C ASN A 195 -5.38 8.24 -7.12
N LYS A 196 -5.89 9.30 -6.50
CA LYS A 196 -7.28 9.74 -6.63
C LYS A 196 -7.66 10.11 -8.06
N LYS A 197 -6.79 10.83 -8.79
CA LYS A 197 -6.99 11.15 -10.21
C LYS A 197 -7.01 9.90 -11.10
N MET A 198 -6.25 8.88 -10.74
CA MET A 198 -6.17 7.60 -11.47
C MET A 198 -7.43 6.73 -11.31
N ARG A 199 -8.46 7.18 -10.59
CA ARG A 199 -9.69 6.41 -10.40
C ARG A 199 -10.41 6.04 -11.70
N ASN A 200 -10.48 6.97 -12.65
CA ASN A 200 -11.29 6.82 -13.86
C ASN A 200 -10.48 6.84 -15.16
N GLY A 201 -9.18 7.00 -15.10
CA GLY A 201 -8.30 7.08 -16.26
C GLY A 201 -6.92 7.53 -15.87
N TYR A 202 -6.01 7.63 -16.84
CA TYR A 202 -4.66 8.09 -16.62
C TYR A 202 -4.22 9.11 -17.69
N SER A 203 -3.40 10.07 -17.26
CA SER A 203 -2.68 10.99 -18.14
C SER A 203 -1.42 11.48 -17.44
N ASP A 204 -0.31 11.56 -18.16
CA ASP A 204 0.94 12.20 -17.68
C ASP A 204 0.72 13.67 -17.28
N ASN A 205 -0.33 14.31 -17.84
CA ASN A 205 -0.71 15.67 -17.48
C ASN A 205 -1.12 15.81 -15.99
N PHE A 206 -1.42 14.73 -15.30
CA PHE A 206 -1.69 14.78 -13.86
C PHE A 206 -0.51 15.31 -13.04
N PHE A 207 0.72 15.05 -13.50
CA PHE A 207 1.91 15.61 -12.88
C PHE A 207 1.96 17.14 -13.03
N PHE A 208 1.64 17.66 -14.23
CA PHE A 208 1.57 19.11 -14.47
C PHE A 208 0.45 19.76 -13.65
N GLU A 209 -0.73 19.17 -13.61
CA GLU A 209 -1.85 19.69 -12.82
C GLU A 209 -1.54 19.74 -11.31
N LEU A 210 -0.76 18.79 -10.80
CA LEU A 210 -0.43 18.70 -9.40
C LEU A 210 0.82 19.48 -8.99
N LEU A 211 1.83 19.58 -9.86
CA LEU A 211 3.15 20.13 -9.54
C LEU A 211 3.61 21.29 -10.45
N GLY A 212 2.82 21.63 -11.48
CA GLY A 212 3.15 22.73 -12.40
C GLY A 212 4.30 22.44 -13.37
N LYS A 213 4.77 21.18 -13.45
CA LYS A 213 5.81 20.71 -14.36
C LYS A 213 5.39 19.39 -15.00
N THR A 214 5.82 19.17 -16.26
CA THR A 214 5.60 17.86 -16.90
C THR A 214 6.38 16.75 -16.18
N VAL A 215 5.97 15.51 -16.34
CA VAL A 215 6.66 14.38 -15.71
C VAL A 215 8.12 14.27 -16.16
N ASP A 216 8.43 14.59 -17.43
CA ASP A 216 9.80 14.61 -17.95
C ASP A 216 10.65 15.71 -17.32
N GLN A 217 10.07 16.90 -17.08
CA GLN A 217 10.76 17.98 -16.35
C GLN A 217 11.04 17.58 -14.90
N LEU A 218 10.06 16.95 -14.24
CA LEU A 218 10.22 16.46 -12.87
C LEU A 218 11.27 15.34 -12.78
N TRP A 219 11.29 14.44 -13.75
CA TRP A 219 12.31 13.40 -13.84
C TRP A 219 13.71 13.99 -14.05
N SER A 220 13.85 14.96 -14.96
CA SER A 220 15.11 15.68 -15.18
C SER A 220 15.60 16.37 -13.90
N ASP A 221 14.73 17.08 -13.19
CA ASP A 221 15.04 17.73 -11.92
C ASP A 221 15.45 16.72 -10.83
N TYR A 222 14.73 15.58 -10.75
CA TYR A 222 15.07 14.50 -9.85
C TYR A 222 16.47 13.92 -10.15
N LYS A 223 16.77 13.64 -11.42
CA LYS A 223 18.09 13.16 -11.84
C LYS A 223 19.18 14.17 -11.52
N ALA A 224 18.95 15.46 -11.78
CA ALA A 224 19.89 16.52 -11.45
C ALA A 224 20.16 16.61 -9.94
N LYS A 225 19.14 16.42 -9.10
CA LYS A 225 19.27 16.45 -7.63
C LYS A 225 20.17 15.35 -7.09
N TYR A 226 20.13 14.14 -7.67
CA TYR A 226 20.82 12.97 -7.12
C TYR A 226 22.06 12.54 -7.91
N ASN A 227 22.27 13.04 -9.14
CA ASN A 227 23.46 12.77 -9.95
C ASN A 227 24.51 13.91 -9.85
N THR A 228 24.47 14.72 -8.82
CA THR A 228 25.54 15.67 -8.53
C THR A 228 26.74 14.92 -7.96
N ASN A 229 27.64 14.54 -8.84
CA ASN A 229 29.04 14.30 -8.54
C ASN A 229 29.85 15.47 -8.96
#